data_73ec30ae04a537beeb58aeec7c41e38a
#
_entry.id   73ec30ae04a537beeb58aeec7c41e38a
#
_cell.length_a   1.000
_cell.length_b   1.000
_cell.length_c   1.000
_cell.angle_alpha   90.00
_cell.angle_beta   90.00
_cell.angle_gamma   90.00
#
_symmetry.space_group_name_H-M   'P 1'
#
loop_
_entity.id
_entity.type
_entity.pdbx_description
1 polymer ?
#
loop_
_entity_poly.entity_id
_entity_poly.type
_entity_poly.pdbx_seq_one_letter_code
_entity_poly.pdbx_strand_id
1 'polypeptide(L)'
;MKTTDTLRIGENVYEYEWRRKPIKTLNLRVRPDGSLYVSSPPFVSKKEVERFLQERRLFIEKASMRGLTLADGTSVHIFGKEMPLFIEPATRRHHACITENGVYLYVYEKDNRDERVNLYRNLLKETAEHVFPQVLARLYPVAAPYGVPYPQMKLRRMRSRWGSCMPTKSLITLNTYLVIAPLSCTDQVVLHELCHFLEPNHSVRFYAYLSRMMPEWRRWREALKEYTPYCL
;
A
#
# COMPACT_ATOMS: atom_id res chain seq x y z
N MET A 1 0.56 1.48 28.57
CA MET A 1 -0.77 2.04 28.87
C MET A 1 -1.47 2.31 27.53
N LYS A 2 -2.69 1.87 27.38
CA LYS A 2 -3.54 2.10 26.19
C LYS A 2 -4.60 3.12 26.59
N THR A 3 -4.75 4.19 25.82
CA THR A 3 -5.77 5.22 26.04
C THR A 3 -6.55 5.39 24.74
N THR A 4 -7.87 5.34 24.80
CA THR A 4 -8.76 5.68 23.67
C THR A 4 -9.45 6.99 24.02
N ASP A 5 -9.51 7.92 23.07
CA ASP A 5 -10.11 9.23 23.25
C ASP A 5 -10.61 9.77 21.91
N THR A 6 -11.30 10.89 21.92
CA THR A 6 -11.79 11.57 20.71
C THR A 6 -11.15 12.94 20.57
N LEU A 7 -10.87 13.37 19.33
CA LEU A 7 -10.34 14.67 19.02
C LEU A 7 -11.06 15.25 17.81
N ARG A 8 -11.48 16.52 17.91
CA ARG A 8 -11.97 17.27 16.75
C ARG A 8 -10.80 17.75 15.92
N ILE A 9 -10.78 17.38 14.64
CA ILE A 9 -9.78 17.80 13.66
C ILE A 9 -10.54 18.39 12.48
N GLY A 10 -10.48 19.72 12.30
CA GLY A 10 -11.34 20.41 11.36
C GLY A 10 -12.81 20.31 11.74
N GLU A 11 -13.65 19.90 10.80
CA GLU A 11 -15.10 19.69 11.03
C GLU A 11 -15.45 18.30 11.56
N ASN A 12 -14.50 17.36 11.50
CA ASN A 12 -14.74 15.96 11.87
C ASN A 12 -14.23 15.66 13.28
N VAL A 13 -14.89 14.68 13.92
CA VAL A 13 -14.46 14.09 15.19
C VAL A 13 -13.89 12.72 14.91
N TYR A 14 -12.65 12.49 15.34
CA TYR A 14 -11.95 11.23 15.16
C TYR A 14 -11.74 10.54 16.51
N GLU A 15 -12.01 9.25 16.55
CA GLU A 15 -11.58 8.40 17.66
C GLU A 15 -10.10 8.05 17.46
N TYR A 16 -9.29 8.19 18.51
CA TYR A 16 -7.88 7.79 18.45
C TYR A 16 -7.49 6.88 19.61
N GLU A 17 -6.73 5.84 19.29
CA GLU A 17 -6.06 4.96 20.24
C GLU A 17 -4.62 5.42 20.38
N TRP A 18 -4.18 5.73 21.59
CA TRP A 18 -2.82 6.14 21.88
C TRP A 18 -2.09 5.09 22.72
N ARG A 19 -0.89 4.70 22.27
CA ARG A 19 0.01 3.79 23.01
C ARG A 19 1.40 4.37 23.16
N ARG A 20 1.91 4.34 24.38
CA ARG A 20 3.31 4.62 24.68
C ARG A 20 4.15 3.39 24.38
N LYS A 21 5.29 3.58 23.67
CA LYS A 21 6.21 2.53 23.24
C LYS A 21 7.66 3.03 23.36
N PRO A 22 8.67 2.13 23.46
CA PRO A 22 10.08 2.50 23.43
C PRO A 22 10.53 2.88 22.01
N ILE A 23 10.03 3.99 21.51
CA ILE A 23 10.31 4.57 20.18
C ILE A 23 10.77 6.02 20.34
N LYS A 24 11.45 6.55 19.34
CA LYS A 24 12.04 7.91 19.39
C LYS A 24 11.10 9.01 18.89
N THR A 25 10.10 8.68 18.09
CA THR A 25 9.24 9.64 17.40
C THR A 25 7.77 9.28 17.53
N LEU A 26 6.90 10.29 17.37
CA LEU A 26 5.47 10.10 17.23
C LEU A 26 5.16 9.46 15.86
N ASN A 27 4.31 8.44 15.87
CA ASN A 27 3.85 7.79 14.65
C ASN A 27 2.32 7.79 14.64
N LEU A 28 1.75 8.16 13.50
CA LEU A 28 0.32 8.14 13.23
C LEU A 28 0.02 7.05 12.19
N ARG A 29 -1.07 6.33 12.43
CA ARG A 29 -1.68 5.44 11.47
C ARG A 29 -3.18 5.69 11.47
N VAL A 30 -3.76 5.92 10.30
CA VAL A 30 -5.21 5.89 10.12
C VAL A 30 -5.60 4.44 9.85
N ARG A 31 -6.57 3.93 10.60
CA ARG A 31 -7.10 2.58 10.41
C ARG A 31 -8.14 2.57 9.29
N PRO A 32 -8.44 1.39 8.74
CA PRO A 32 -9.47 1.26 7.70
C PRO A 32 -10.88 1.68 8.13
N ASP A 33 -11.18 1.66 9.44
CA ASP A 33 -12.43 2.13 10.02
C ASP A 33 -12.46 3.66 10.25
N GLY A 34 -11.40 4.38 9.82
CA GLY A 34 -11.25 5.81 10.03
C GLY A 34 -10.69 6.20 11.40
N SER A 35 -10.58 5.25 12.37
CA SER A 35 -9.99 5.54 13.67
C SER A 35 -8.49 5.77 13.56
N LEU A 36 -7.95 6.59 14.47
CA LEU A 36 -6.54 6.93 14.47
C LEU A 36 -5.78 6.06 15.49
N TYR A 37 -4.61 5.59 15.10
CA TYR A 37 -3.70 4.92 16.00
C TYR A 37 -2.41 5.72 16.13
N VAL A 38 -2.10 6.15 17.34
CA VAL A 38 -0.88 6.91 17.66
C VAL A 38 0.03 6.09 18.54
N SER A 39 1.29 6.01 18.19
CA SER A 39 2.34 5.53 19.10
C SER A 39 3.34 6.63 19.37
N SER A 40 3.76 6.77 20.64
CA SER A 40 4.67 7.80 21.12
C SER A 40 5.74 7.25 22.04
N PRO A 41 6.84 7.98 22.22
CA PRO A 41 7.74 7.78 23.36
C PRO A 41 7.00 7.88 24.71
N PRO A 42 7.54 7.25 25.79
CA PRO A 42 6.87 7.23 27.10
C PRO A 42 6.62 8.60 27.73
N PHE A 43 7.49 9.57 27.46
CA PHE A 43 7.48 10.91 28.05
C PHE A 43 6.57 11.93 27.34
N VAL A 44 5.99 11.57 26.20
CA VAL A 44 5.10 12.46 25.43
C VAL A 44 3.78 12.66 26.18
N SER A 45 3.34 13.91 26.27
CA SER A 45 2.08 14.30 26.91
C SER A 45 0.89 14.16 25.96
N LYS A 46 -0.33 14.12 26.51
CA LYS A 46 -1.57 14.08 25.72
C LYS A 46 -1.68 15.32 24.80
N LYS A 47 -1.34 16.52 25.30
CA LYS A 47 -1.37 17.77 24.53
C LYS A 47 -0.45 17.72 23.32
N GLU A 48 0.73 17.12 23.44
CA GLU A 48 1.66 16.94 22.31
C GLU A 48 1.12 15.97 21.27
N VAL A 49 0.45 14.88 21.68
CA VAL A 49 -0.22 13.96 20.77
C VAL A 49 -1.34 14.67 20.02
N GLU A 50 -2.19 15.42 20.71
CA GLU A 50 -3.30 16.17 20.09
C GLU A 50 -2.79 17.24 19.11
N ARG A 51 -1.74 17.99 19.49
CA ARG A 51 -1.08 18.96 18.60
C ARG A 51 -0.52 18.26 17.35
N PHE A 52 0.17 17.14 17.51
CA PHE A 52 0.70 16.34 16.42
C PHE A 52 -0.41 15.88 15.46
N LEU A 53 -1.58 15.47 15.98
CA LEU A 53 -2.74 15.11 15.18
C LEU A 53 -3.31 16.31 14.42
N GLN A 54 -3.40 17.49 15.05
CA GLN A 54 -3.83 18.71 14.39
C GLN A 54 -2.89 19.15 13.26
N GLU A 55 -1.58 19.10 13.49
CA GLU A 55 -0.56 19.39 12.46
C GLU A 55 -0.66 18.44 11.26
N ARG A 56 -1.18 17.22 11.48
CA ARG A 56 -1.40 16.20 10.44
C ARG A 56 -2.82 16.18 9.87
N ARG A 57 -3.60 17.24 10.12
CA ARG A 57 -5.00 17.34 9.70
C ARG A 57 -5.22 16.92 8.24
N LEU A 58 -4.52 17.53 7.30
CA LEU A 58 -4.70 17.22 5.87
C LEU A 58 -4.38 15.76 5.53
N PHE A 59 -3.38 15.17 6.20
CA PHE A 59 -3.08 13.76 6.06
C PHE A 59 -4.22 12.88 6.60
N ILE A 60 -4.75 13.22 7.79
CA ILE A 60 -5.85 12.47 8.43
C ILE A 60 -7.10 12.56 7.58
N GLU A 61 -7.52 13.74 7.18
CA GLU A 61 -8.70 13.96 6.34
C GLU A 61 -8.56 13.20 5.01
N LYS A 62 -7.42 13.35 4.35
CA LYS A 62 -7.11 12.64 3.10
C LYS A 62 -7.07 11.12 3.28
N ALA A 63 -6.55 10.62 4.39
CA ALA A 63 -6.49 9.19 4.69
C ALA A 63 -7.84 8.63 5.17
N SER A 64 -8.65 9.42 5.87
CA SER A 64 -10.00 9.02 6.29
C SER A 64 -11.00 9.05 5.14
N MET A 65 -10.90 10.01 4.24
CA MET A 65 -11.63 10.01 2.97
C MET A 65 -11.21 8.84 2.06
N ARG A 66 -9.95 8.40 2.18
CA ARG A 66 -9.35 7.30 1.43
C ARG A 66 -9.40 5.96 2.18
N GLY A 67 -9.78 5.97 3.46
CA GLY A 67 -10.10 4.73 4.17
C GLY A 67 -11.13 4.01 3.33
N LEU A 68 -10.66 3.02 2.56
CA LEU A 68 -11.47 2.28 1.59
C LEU A 68 -12.71 1.77 2.31
N THR A 69 -13.76 2.57 2.29
CA THR A 69 -15.07 2.16 2.80
C THR A 69 -15.58 1.00 1.97
N LEU A 70 -14.99 0.77 0.78
CA LEU A 70 -15.48 -0.19 -0.21
C LEU A 70 -17.02 -0.18 -0.23
N ALA A 71 -17.59 1.04 -0.19
CA ALA A 71 -19.02 1.23 -0.27
C ALA A 71 -19.44 1.32 -1.73
N ASP A 72 -20.68 0.95 -2.00
CA ASP A 72 -21.25 1.07 -3.33
C ASP A 72 -21.21 2.52 -3.82
N GLY A 73 -20.87 2.71 -5.10
CA GLY A 73 -20.74 4.04 -5.70
C GLY A 73 -19.48 4.82 -5.34
N THR A 74 -18.58 4.27 -4.50
CA THR A 74 -17.25 4.86 -4.28
C THR A 74 -16.30 4.50 -5.42
N SER A 75 -15.06 4.98 -5.39
CA SER A 75 -14.03 4.61 -6.36
C SER A 75 -12.86 3.88 -5.72
N VAL A 76 -12.20 3.05 -6.52
CA VAL A 76 -10.95 2.36 -6.19
C VAL A 76 -9.94 2.58 -7.31
N HIS A 77 -8.66 2.34 -7.02
CA HIS A 77 -7.61 2.44 -8.04
C HIS A 77 -7.18 1.05 -8.51
N ILE A 78 -7.03 0.90 -9.82
CA ILE A 78 -6.42 -0.26 -10.48
C ILE A 78 -5.39 0.26 -11.49
N PHE A 79 -4.13 -0.09 -11.29
CA PHE A 79 -2.99 0.41 -12.08
C PHE A 79 -2.98 1.94 -12.27
N GLY A 80 -3.33 2.67 -11.20
CA GLY A 80 -3.36 4.12 -11.17
C GLY A 80 -4.62 4.74 -11.78
N LYS A 81 -5.46 3.96 -12.45
CA LYS A 81 -6.75 4.42 -12.95
C LYS A 81 -7.78 4.36 -11.83
N GLU A 82 -8.45 5.48 -11.57
CA GLU A 82 -9.61 5.52 -10.70
C GLU A 82 -10.80 4.88 -11.40
N MET A 83 -11.44 3.92 -10.73
CA MET A 83 -12.56 3.14 -11.26
C MET A 83 -13.70 3.10 -10.27
N PRO A 84 -14.96 3.23 -10.72
CA PRO A 84 -16.11 3.08 -9.83
C PRO A 84 -16.17 1.67 -9.24
N LEU A 85 -16.63 1.60 -7.98
CA LEU A 85 -16.83 0.36 -7.25
C LEU A 85 -18.34 0.09 -7.13
N PHE A 86 -18.75 -1.10 -7.53
CA PHE A 86 -20.12 -1.57 -7.44
C PHE A 86 -20.21 -2.77 -6.49
N ILE A 87 -21.23 -2.73 -5.61
CA ILE A 87 -21.52 -3.82 -4.68
C ILE A 87 -22.82 -4.51 -5.11
N GLU A 88 -22.68 -5.73 -5.61
CA GLU A 88 -23.80 -6.48 -6.16
C GLU A 88 -24.12 -7.74 -5.33
N PRO A 89 -25.38 -8.20 -5.32
CA PRO A 89 -25.72 -9.43 -4.63
C PRO A 89 -25.13 -10.64 -5.38
N ALA A 90 -24.49 -11.54 -4.61
CA ALA A 90 -24.00 -12.80 -5.17
C ALA A 90 -25.15 -13.79 -5.36
N THR A 91 -25.29 -14.35 -6.56
CA THR A 91 -26.36 -15.33 -6.89
C THR A 91 -25.96 -16.77 -6.54
N ARG A 92 -24.67 -17.12 -6.63
CA ARG A 92 -24.16 -18.48 -6.35
C ARG A 92 -23.02 -18.47 -5.35
N ARG A 93 -22.00 -17.66 -5.60
CA ARG A 93 -20.84 -17.49 -4.71
C ARG A 93 -20.33 -16.07 -4.80
N HIS A 94 -19.79 -15.59 -3.70
CA HIS A 94 -19.14 -14.29 -3.67
C HIS A 94 -17.88 -14.32 -4.57
N HIS A 95 -17.64 -13.26 -5.31
CA HIS A 95 -16.46 -13.06 -6.15
C HIS A 95 -16.27 -11.58 -6.45
N ALA A 96 -15.13 -11.25 -7.02
CA ALA A 96 -14.85 -9.90 -7.48
C ALA A 96 -14.29 -9.94 -8.90
N CYS A 97 -14.53 -8.89 -9.69
CA CYS A 97 -13.96 -8.75 -11.02
C CYS A 97 -13.69 -7.28 -11.38
N ILE A 98 -12.78 -7.10 -12.32
CA ILE A 98 -12.48 -5.82 -12.95
C ILE A 98 -13.05 -5.88 -14.37
N THR A 99 -13.80 -4.85 -14.75
CA THR A 99 -14.34 -4.67 -16.10
C THR A 99 -13.91 -3.31 -16.65
N GLU A 100 -14.25 -3.00 -17.87
CA GLU A 100 -14.02 -1.66 -18.46
C GLU A 100 -14.78 -0.57 -17.70
N ASN A 101 -15.95 -0.91 -17.12
CA ASN A 101 -16.86 0.02 -16.48
C ASN A 101 -16.57 0.21 -14.98
N GLY A 102 -15.82 -0.68 -14.34
CA GLY A 102 -15.54 -0.58 -12.91
C GLY A 102 -15.09 -1.89 -12.27
N VAL A 103 -15.00 -1.84 -10.96
CA VAL A 103 -14.72 -2.98 -10.09
C VAL A 103 -16.03 -3.43 -9.45
N TYR A 104 -16.32 -4.72 -9.52
CA TYR A 104 -17.54 -5.32 -8.99
C TYR A 104 -17.19 -6.30 -7.89
N LEU A 105 -17.85 -6.15 -6.73
CA LEU A 105 -17.81 -7.10 -5.63
C LEU A 105 -19.19 -7.74 -5.48
N TYR A 106 -19.30 -9.02 -5.80
CA TYR A 106 -20.51 -9.80 -5.58
C TYR A 106 -20.48 -10.44 -4.20
N VAL A 107 -21.32 -9.97 -3.29
CA VAL A 107 -21.34 -10.30 -1.86
C VAL A 107 -22.65 -10.95 -1.46
N TYR A 108 -22.64 -11.78 -0.40
CA TYR A 108 -23.89 -12.30 0.17
C TYR A 108 -24.63 -11.24 0.97
N GLU A 109 -23.90 -10.42 1.72
CA GLU A 109 -24.46 -9.35 2.55
C GLU A 109 -23.80 -8.02 2.18
N LYS A 110 -24.57 -7.10 1.58
CA LYS A 110 -24.03 -5.80 1.11
C LYS A 110 -23.38 -4.98 2.23
N ASP A 111 -23.89 -5.08 3.45
CA ASP A 111 -23.38 -4.34 4.61
C ASP A 111 -22.17 -5.01 5.29
N ASN A 112 -21.83 -6.25 4.92
CA ASN A 112 -20.68 -6.97 5.44
C ASN A 112 -19.38 -6.40 4.91
N ARG A 113 -18.79 -5.46 5.66
CA ARG A 113 -17.54 -4.81 5.31
C ARG A 113 -16.36 -5.78 5.20
N ASP A 114 -16.29 -6.76 6.09
CA ASP A 114 -15.16 -7.70 6.10
C ASP A 114 -15.19 -8.61 4.86
N GLU A 115 -16.36 -9.00 4.40
CA GLU A 115 -16.53 -9.74 3.15
C GLU A 115 -16.02 -8.89 1.97
N ARG A 116 -16.46 -7.63 1.84
CA ARG A 116 -16.01 -6.72 0.78
C ARG A 116 -14.49 -6.52 0.79
N VAL A 117 -13.93 -6.29 1.97
CA VAL A 117 -12.48 -6.12 2.14
C VAL A 117 -11.71 -7.37 1.73
N ASN A 118 -12.19 -8.55 2.09
CA ASN A 118 -11.54 -9.81 1.73
C ASN A 118 -11.63 -10.08 0.23
N LEU A 119 -12.80 -9.86 -0.39
CA LEU A 119 -12.97 -9.98 -1.83
C LEU A 119 -12.06 -9.02 -2.61
N TYR A 120 -12.01 -7.77 -2.21
CA TYR A 120 -11.14 -6.79 -2.85
C TYR A 120 -9.67 -7.17 -2.71
N ARG A 121 -9.23 -7.63 -1.54
CA ARG A 121 -7.86 -8.13 -1.33
C ARG A 121 -7.52 -9.34 -2.21
N ASN A 122 -8.46 -10.26 -2.36
CA ASN A 122 -8.29 -11.42 -3.23
C ASN A 122 -8.20 -10.98 -4.69
N LEU A 123 -9.04 -10.06 -5.13
CA LEU A 123 -8.96 -9.47 -6.47
C LEU A 123 -7.59 -8.85 -6.74
N LEU A 124 -7.08 -8.03 -5.82
CA LEU A 124 -5.74 -7.44 -5.97
C LEU A 124 -4.65 -8.53 -6.03
N LYS A 125 -4.78 -9.58 -5.22
CA LYS A 125 -3.82 -10.68 -5.23
C LYS A 125 -3.84 -11.45 -6.55
N GLU A 126 -5.01 -11.85 -7.04
CA GLU A 126 -5.18 -12.56 -8.32
C GLU A 126 -4.68 -11.72 -9.50
N THR A 127 -4.98 -10.41 -9.48
CA THR A 127 -4.46 -9.47 -10.49
C THR A 127 -2.94 -9.38 -10.45
N ALA A 128 -2.35 -9.31 -9.24
CA ALA A 128 -0.90 -9.30 -9.07
C ALA A 128 -0.26 -10.61 -9.55
N GLU A 129 -0.86 -11.77 -9.24
CA GLU A 129 -0.39 -13.09 -9.68
C GLU A 129 -0.37 -13.23 -11.20
N HIS A 130 -1.28 -12.57 -11.88
CA HIS A 130 -1.32 -12.56 -13.34
C HIS A 130 -0.33 -11.56 -13.96
N VAL A 131 -0.22 -10.35 -13.42
CA VAL A 131 0.49 -9.24 -14.06
C VAL A 131 1.97 -9.19 -13.65
N PHE A 132 2.31 -9.40 -12.38
CA PHE A 132 3.69 -9.13 -11.92
C PHE A 132 4.75 -10.09 -12.45
N PRO A 133 4.47 -11.37 -12.74
CA PRO A 133 5.44 -12.22 -13.46
C PRO A 133 5.79 -11.67 -14.84
N GLN A 134 4.82 -11.08 -15.56
CA GLN A 134 5.04 -10.46 -16.86
C GLN A 134 5.89 -9.18 -16.72
N VAL A 135 5.65 -8.39 -15.68
CA VAL A 135 6.48 -7.22 -15.34
C VAL A 135 7.91 -7.63 -15.08
N LEU A 136 8.14 -8.65 -14.25
CA LEU A 136 9.48 -9.17 -13.98
C LEU A 136 10.16 -9.66 -15.28
N ALA A 137 9.48 -10.46 -16.08
CA ALA A 137 10.03 -10.99 -17.33
C ALA A 137 10.41 -9.86 -18.30
N ARG A 138 9.61 -8.80 -18.39
CA ARG A 138 9.88 -7.63 -19.22
C ARG A 138 11.07 -6.79 -18.72
N LEU A 139 11.22 -6.67 -17.40
CA LEU A 139 12.25 -5.81 -16.80
C LEU A 139 13.58 -6.53 -16.57
N TYR A 140 13.56 -7.85 -16.44
CA TYR A 140 14.77 -8.63 -16.17
C TYR A 140 15.89 -8.39 -17.18
N PRO A 141 15.66 -8.30 -18.51
CA PRO A 141 16.70 -8.00 -19.47
C PRO A 141 17.48 -6.70 -19.20
N VAL A 142 16.90 -5.76 -18.46
CA VAL A 142 17.57 -4.51 -18.06
C VAL A 142 18.57 -4.75 -16.92
N ALA A 143 18.31 -5.70 -16.04
CA ALA A 143 19.16 -6.03 -14.88
C ALA A 143 20.18 -7.15 -15.18
N ALA A 144 19.84 -8.08 -16.06
CA ALA A 144 20.66 -9.24 -16.40
C ALA A 144 22.12 -8.91 -16.82
N PRO A 145 22.39 -7.86 -17.62
CA PRO A 145 23.77 -7.50 -18.01
C PRO A 145 24.69 -7.12 -16.84
N TYR A 146 24.11 -6.80 -15.68
CA TYR A 146 24.87 -6.50 -14.46
C TYR A 146 25.17 -7.75 -13.61
N GLY A 147 24.78 -8.95 -14.07
CA GLY A 147 25.00 -10.20 -13.34
C GLY A 147 23.91 -10.53 -12.32
N VAL A 148 22.76 -9.88 -12.38
CA VAL A 148 21.59 -10.20 -11.53
C VAL A 148 21.01 -11.55 -11.96
N PRO A 149 20.86 -12.54 -11.06
CA PRO A 149 20.19 -13.81 -11.38
C PRO A 149 18.69 -13.58 -11.59
N TYR A 150 18.04 -14.43 -12.41
CA TYR A 150 16.57 -14.40 -12.49
C TYR A 150 15.96 -14.86 -11.16
N PRO A 151 15.25 -14.00 -10.43
CA PRO A 151 14.78 -14.34 -9.10
C PRO A 151 13.48 -15.13 -9.13
N GLN A 152 13.26 -15.92 -8.08
CA GLN A 152 11.90 -16.33 -7.73
C GLN A 152 11.11 -15.10 -7.26
N MET A 153 9.79 -15.12 -7.51
CA MET A 153 8.88 -14.06 -7.06
C MET A 153 7.87 -14.63 -6.06
N LYS A 154 7.69 -13.93 -4.95
CA LYS A 154 6.56 -14.13 -4.03
C LYS A 154 5.70 -12.89 -3.98
N LEU A 155 4.40 -13.08 -3.86
CA LEU A 155 3.43 -12.01 -3.69
C LEU A 155 2.86 -12.08 -2.28
N ARG A 156 2.86 -10.95 -1.62
CA ARG A 156 2.41 -10.88 -0.22
C ARG A 156 1.81 -9.52 0.08
N ARG A 157 0.73 -9.50 0.85
CA ARG A 157 0.26 -8.27 1.47
C ARG A 157 1.25 -7.82 2.55
N MET A 158 1.81 -6.64 2.42
CA MET A 158 2.77 -6.05 3.35
C MET A 158 2.28 -4.70 3.84
N ARG A 159 2.49 -4.40 5.14
CA ARG A 159 1.99 -3.17 5.77
C ARG A 159 2.94 -1.99 5.67
N SER A 160 4.25 -2.22 5.50
CA SER A 160 5.28 -1.20 5.68
C SER A 160 6.26 -1.08 4.52
N ARG A 161 6.11 -1.90 3.49
CA ARG A 161 7.01 -1.89 2.32
C ARG A 161 6.28 -2.35 1.06
N TRP A 162 6.79 -1.94 -0.08
CA TRP A 162 6.25 -2.32 -1.38
C TRP A 162 6.94 -3.54 -1.98
N GLY A 163 8.20 -3.77 -1.61
CA GLY A 163 8.98 -4.93 -2.01
C GLY A 163 9.98 -5.35 -0.93
N SER A 164 10.65 -6.46 -1.15
CA SER A 164 11.85 -6.90 -0.43
C SER A 164 12.63 -7.92 -1.25
N CYS A 165 13.95 -7.87 -1.16
CA CYS A 165 14.86 -8.83 -1.78
C CYS A 165 15.57 -9.69 -0.73
N MET A 166 15.76 -10.97 -1.06
CA MET A 166 16.62 -11.91 -0.33
C MET A 166 17.65 -12.49 -1.31
N PRO A 167 18.80 -11.84 -1.52
CA PRO A 167 19.78 -12.26 -2.52
C PRO A 167 20.26 -13.69 -2.35
N THR A 168 20.49 -14.13 -1.10
CA THR A 168 20.93 -15.50 -0.79
C THR A 168 19.94 -16.60 -1.20
N LYS A 169 18.68 -16.25 -1.41
CA LYS A 169 17.62 -17.19 -1.85
C LYS A 169 17.17 -16.93 -3.28
N SER A 170 17.84 -16.01 -3.98
CA SER A 170 17.40 -15.54 -5.31
C SER A 170 15.89 -15.22 -5.33
N LEU A 171 15.42 -14.46 -4.33
CA LEU A 171 14.00 -14.25 -4.11
C LEU A 171 13.69 -12.76 -3.95
N ILE A 172 12.70 -12.28 -4.70
CA ILE A 172 12.04 -11.01 -4.46
C ILE A 172 10.61 -11.25 -3.94
N THR A 173 10.13 -10.35 -3.09
CA THR A 173 8.73 -10.34 -2.64
C THR A 173 8.11 -9.01 -2.99
N LEU A 174 6.97 -9.01 -3.66
CA LEU A 174 6.23 -7.80 -4.02
C LEU A 174 4.92 -7.71 -3.26
N ASN A 175 4.53 -6.47 -2.92
CA ASN A 175 3.27 -6.20 -2.25
C ASN A 175 2.12 -6.25 -3.26
N THR A 176 1.09 -7.04 -2.97
CA THR A 176 -0.11 -7.14 -3.84
C THR A 176 -0.84 -5.81 -4.01
N TYR A 177 -0.68 -4.88 -3.07
CA TYR A 177 -1.22 -3.51 -3.21
C TYR A 177 -0.54 -2.64 -4.28
N LEU A 178 0.55 -3.08 -4.90
CA LEU A 178 1.11 -2.40 -6.07
C LEU A 178 0.12 -2.36 -7.25
N VAL A 179 -0.87 -3.24 -7.28
CA VAL A 179 -1.95 -3.23 -8.28
C VAL A 179 -2.76 -1.92 -8.26
N ILE A 180 -2.85 -1.23 -7.13
CA ILE A 180 -3.59 0.04 -7.07
C ILE A 180 -2.81 1.22 -7.67
N ALA A 181 -1.49 1.15 -7.73
CA ALA A 181 -0.61 2.20 -8.24
C ALA A 181 -0.37 2.04 -9.75
N PRO A 182 0.05 3.10 -10.46
CA PRO A 182 0.48 2.99 -11.85
C PRO A 182 1.50 1.87 -12.06
N LEU A 183 1.43 1.17 -13.18
CA LEU A 183 2.32 0.04 -13.46
C LEU A 183 3.80 0.43 -13.41
N SER A 184 4.12 1.68 -13.78
CA SER A 184 5.48 2.22 -13.65
C SER A 184 5.99 2.29 -12.20
N CYS A 185 5.08 2.36 -11.21
CA CYS A 185 5.46 2.24 -9.81
C CYS A 185 5.86 0.79 -9.47
N THR A 186 5.15 -0.20 -10.04
CA THR A 186 5.55 -1.62 -9.93
C THR A 186 6.89 -1.85 -10.60
N ASP A 187 7.11 -1.27 -11.79
CA ASP A 187 8.39 -1.32 -12.49
C ASP A 187 9.53 -0.80 -11.62
N GLN A 188 9.31 0.35 -10.99
CA GLN A 188 10.28 0.96 -10.09
C GLN A 188 10.61 0.05 -8.90
N VAL A 189 9.60 -0.56 -8.27
CA VAL A 189 9.81 -1.47 -7.14
C VAL A 189 10.53 -2.74 -7.59
N VAL A 190 10.16 -3.34 -8.73
CA VAL A 190 10.84 -4.52 -9.28
C VAL A 190 12.33 -4.23 -9.53
N LEU A 191 12.65 -3.15 -10.22
CA LEU A 191 14.05 -2.78 -10.50
C LEU A 191 14.82 -2.42 -9.21
N HIS A 192 14.15 -1.81 -8.24
CA HIS A 192 14.71 -1.56 -6.90
C HIS A 192 15.11 -2.88 -6.20
N GLU A 193 14.22 -3.87 -6.20
CA GLU A 193 14.52 -5.18 -5.60
C GLU A 193 15.59 -5.95 -6.38
N LEU A 194 15.64 -5.81 -7.72
CA LEU A 194 16.71 -6.38 -8.53
C LEU A 194 18.07 -5.72 -8.25
N CYS A 195 18.13 -4.41 -7.96
CA CYS A 195 19.36 -3.72 -7.55
C CYS A 195 19.94 -4.29 -6.25
N HIS A 196 19.14 -4.84 -5.35
CA HIS A 196 19.62 -5.43 -4.11
C HIS A 196 20.44 -6.72 -4.30
N PHE A 197 20.41 -7.34 -5.46
CA PHE A 197 21.35 -8.42 -5.82
C PHE A 197 22.76 -7.90 -6.06
N LEU A 198 22.91 -6.63 -6.45
CA LEU A 198 24.18 -6.00 -6.73
C LEU A 198 24.73 -5.24 -5.53
N GLU A 199 23.82 -4.61 -4.78
CA GLU A 199 24.15 -3.74 -3.67
C GLU A 199 23.08 -3.89 -2.57
N PRO A 200 23.40 -4.54 -1.43
CA PRO A 200 22.40 -4.82 -0.39
C PRO A 200 21.93 -3.55 0.34
N ASN A 201 22.75 -2.50 0.34
CA ASN A 201 22.45 -1.23 1.01
C ASN A 201 22.06 -0.15 -0.01
N HIS A 202 21.27 0.83 0.41
CA HIS A 202 20.90 1.99 -0.41
C HIS A 202 22.06 3.01 -0.49
N SER A 203 23.22 2.55 -0.93
CA SER A 203 24.44 3.33 -1.12
C SER A 203 24.39 4.19 -2.39
N VAL A 204 25.40 5.02 -2.61
CA VAL A 204 25.58 5.76 -3.87
C VAL A 204 25.63 4.79 -5.07
N ARG A 205 26.29 3.62 -4.91
CA ARG A 205 26.37 2.58 -5.96
C ARG A 205 24.98 1.99 -6.27
N PHE A 206 24.17 1.71 -5.25
CA PHE A 206 22.78 1.26 -5.43
C PHE A 206 22.01 2.21 -6.32
N TYR A 207 22.01 3.49 -5.96
CA TYR A 207 21.28 4.49 -6.76
C TYR A 207 21.89 4.74 -8.14
N ALA A 208 23.19 4.52 -8.33
CA ALA A 208 23.81 4.57 -9.63
C ALA A 208 23.30 3.44 -10.55
N TYR A 209 23.20 2.20 -10.04
CA TYR A 209 22.60 1.09 -10.79
C TYR A 209 21.12 1.37 -11.11
N LEU A 210 20.34 1.74 -10.10
CA LEU A 210 18.92 2.03 -10.29
C LEU A 210 18.68 3.15 -11.30
N SER A 211 19.49 4.21 -11.29
CA SER A 211 19.39 5.33 -12.25
C SER A 211 19.78 4.93 -13.67
N ARG A 212 20.67 3.95 -13.85
CA ARG A 212 20.99 3.40 -15.16
C ARG A 212 19.87 2.52 -15.71
N MET A 213 19.26 1.71 -14.84
CA MET A 213 18.16 0.81 -15.20
C MET A 213 16.84 1.55 -15.41
N MET A 214 16.62 2.63 -14.65
CA MET A 214 15.40 3.45 -14.69
C MET A 214 15.74 4.90 -14.33
N PRO A 215 16.06 5.77 -15.31
CA PRO A 215 16.39 7.17 -15.03
C PRO A 215 15.33 7.93 -14.23
N GLU A 216 14.07 7.60 -14.43
CA GLU A 216 12.90 8.26 -13.83
C GLU A 216 12.47 7.66 -12.46
N TRP A 217 13.27 6.77 -11.86
CA TRP A 217 12.88 6.03 -10.66
C TRP A 217 12.41 6.92 -9.50
N ARG A 218 12.98 8.15 -9.38
CA ARG A 218 12.59 9.11 -8.32
C ARG A 218 11.15 9.56 -8.45
N ARG A 219 10.71 9.85 -9.69
CA ARG A 219 9.32 10.21 -9.99
C ARG A 219 8.35 9.12 -9.55
N TRP A 220 8.63 7.87 -9.90
CA TRP A 220 7.73 6.77 -9.59
C TRP A 220 7.76 6.36 -8.12
N ARG A 221 8.92 6.50 -7.47
CA ARG A 221 9.02 6.35 -6.02
C ARG A 221 8.20 7.42 -5.27
N GLU A 222 8.19 8.65 -5.76
CA GLU A 222 7.38 9.73 -5.16
C GLU A 222 5.91 9.48 -5.41
N ALA A 223 5.50 9.19 -6.65
CA ALA A 223 4.12 8.86 -7.00
C ALA A 223 3.56 7.71 -6.14
N LEU A 224 4.37 6.69 -5.86
CA LEU A 224 3.96 5.55 -5.04
C LEU A 224 3.54 5.93 -3.61
N LYS A 225 4.05 7.03 -3.06
CA LYS A 225 3.64 7.52 -1.73
C LYS A 225 2.18 7.92 -1.67
N GLU A 226 1.60 8.37 -2.78
CA GLU A 226 0.20 8.75 -2.86
C GLU A 226 -0.74 7.56 -2.64
N TYR A 227 -0.27 6.35 -2.96
CA TYR A 227 -1.04 5.11 -2.84
C TYR A 227 -0.91 4.42 -1.47
N THR A 228 0.04 4.85 -0.63
CA THR A 228 0.22 4.27 0.72
C THR A 228 -1.04 4.30 1.58
N PRO A 229 -1.87 5.36 1.57
CA PRO A 229 -3.10 5.41 2.35
C PRO A 229 -4.19 4.41 1.92
N TYR A 230 -4.11 3.85 0.71
CA TYR A 230 -5.07 2.86 0.21
C TYR A 230 -4.72 1.41 0.56
N CYS A 231 -3.61 1.18 1.24
CA CYS A 231 -3.23 -0.16 1.71
C CYS A 231 -4.01 -0.51 2.98
N LEU A 232 -4.91 -1.47 2.87
CA LEU A 232 -5.79 -1.97 3.95
C LEU A 232 -5.06 -2.88 4.95
#